data_8b4124121a6873c5c5b244c047472b57
#
_entry.id   8b4124121a6873c5c5b244c047472b57
#
_cell.length_a   1.000
_cell.length_b   1.000
_cell.length_c   1.000
_cell.angle_alpha   90.00
_cell.angle_beta   90.00
_cell.angle_gamma   90.00
#
_symmetry.space_group_name_H-M   'P 1'
#
loop_
_entity.id
_entity.type
_entity.pdbx_description
1 polymer ?
#
loop_
_entity_poly.entity_id
_entity_poly.type
_entity_poly.pdbx_seq_one_letter_code
_entity_poly.pdbx_strand_id
1 'polypeptide(L)'
;MSTYDDSHLPSREALVAATSKPMPAAWTYLSLGLLALGTLAFLVGAAQGDDRVWQALLFNWLFFTTISQAAVTFVAIQRITTARWSRPVVRMLEGFTAFLGPATLVLLIIFLGRAHIFPWARGPIGTPEKAYWMRPEFLITRDIVLQLILVALSVRYMWLSVRLDVGVLGEAGAWWGKWARDRMRRGFGEERREIHTTHSKQGVLAVLLCVSYGVFYSVFAWDFSMTLDTHFQSTLYSWWFFMGGIISMLMTWSLLVMWWRKHLGAQELLTEHHFHDLGKLCFAFTAFWGYLTFGQYLVIWYGNMGEETHWMRLRLIAPWMPVTLAVVFLVFVVPFFGLLSRAAKVYLPTFFTFAIGSVIGMYLLRFIEVYPSLHGVPAALPFGWQEIGVTAGMLGLWLFAYSRFMGAFPRMRIVMMTSAYRDEVQIPVDPKTMEPLPAHE
;
A
#
# COMPACT_ATOMS: atom_id res chain seq x y z
N MET A 1 1.46 19.55 -26.73
CA MET A 1 0.11 19.13 -26.34
C MET A 1 -0.13 17.74 -26.89
N SER A 2 0.17 16.68 -26.18
CA SER A 2 -0.22 15.32 -26.58
C SER A 2 -1.73 15.25 -26.37
N THR A 3 -2.50 15.52 -27.40
CA THR A 3 -3.89 15.15 -27.45
C THR A 3 -3.92 13.63 -27.38
N TYR A 4 -4.25 13.08 -26.21
CA TYR A 4 -4.74 11.70 -26.14
C TYR A 4 -5.95 11.68 -27.06
N ASP A 5 -5.81 11.03 -28.20
CA ASP A 5 -6.89 10.84 -29.14
C ASP A 5 -7.92 9.90 -28.50
N ASP A 6 -8.92 10.51 -27.90
CA ASP A 6 -10.01 9.82 -27.20
C ASP A 6 -11.03 9.19 -28.16
N SER A 7 -10.84 9.35 -29.49
CA SER A 7 -11.73 8.82 -30.53
C SER A 7 -11.79 7.28 -30.54
N HIS A 8 -10.81 6.62 -29.88
CA HIS A 8 -10.73 5.16 -29.76
C HIS A 8 -11.27 4.60 -28.44
N LEU A 9 -11.73 5.44 -27.49
CA LEU A 9 -12.32 4.93 -26.26
C LEU A 9 -13.70 4.33 -26.55
N PRO A 10 -13.98 3.12 -26.05
CA PRO A 10 -15.31 2.52 -26.16
C PRO A 10 -16.36 3.41 -25.48
N SER A 11 -17.62 3.32 -25.96
CA SER A 11 -18.71 4.03 -25.32
C SER A 11 -18.82 3.71 -23.83
N ARG A 12 -19.40 4.62 -23.05
CA ARG A 12 -19.64 4.42 -21.61
C ARG A 12 -20.34 3.10 -21.33
N GLU A 13 -21.33 2.75 -22.14
CA GLU A 13 -22.10 1.51 -22.03
C GLU A 13 -21.23 0.27 -22.29
N ALA A 14 -20.38 0.30 -23.31
CA ALA A 14 -19.43 -0.76 -23.60
C ALA A 14 -18.42 -0.95 -22.47
N LEU A 15 -17.91 0.15 -21.88
CA LEU A 15 -17.02 0.08 -20.70
C LEU A 15 -17.71 -0.50 -19.47
N VAL A 16 -18.95 -0.10 -19.19
CA VAL A 16 -19.74 -0.68 -18.09
C VAL A 16 -19.94 -2.17 -18.31
N ALA A 17 -20.34 -2.58 -19.52
CA ALA A 17 -20.52 -4.00 -19.86
C ALA A 17 -19.21 -4.80 -19.70
N ALA A 18 -18.10 -4.29 -20.24
CA ALA A 18 -16.78 -4.94 -20.13
C ALA A 18 -16.28 -5.07 -18.68
N THR A 19 -16.61 -4.09 -17.82
CA THR A 19 -16.17 -4.08 -16.42
C THR A 19 -17.16 -4.69 -15.43
N SER A 20 -18.36 -5.09 -15.88
CA SER A 20 -19.43 -5.65 -15.01
C SER A 20 -19.21 -7.11 -14.59
N LYS A 21 -18.23 -7.80 -15.19
CA LYS A 21 -17.93 -9.22 -14.90
C LYS A 21 -17.76 -9.47 -13.39
N PRO A 22 -18.50 -10.42 -12.79
CA PRO A 22 -18.47 -10.61 -11.35
C PRO A 22 -17.10 -11.07 -10.84
N MET A 23 -16.80 -10.77 -9.59
CA MET A 23 -15.63 -11.35 -8.92
C MET A 23 -15.78 -12.87 -8.86
N PRO A 24 -14.73 -13.66 -9.18
CA PRO A 24 -14.80 -15.10 -9.06
C PRO A 24 -15.08 -15.53 -7.61
N ALA A 25 -16.01 -16.45 -7.41
CA ALA A 25 -16.33 -16.98 -6.08
C ALA A 25 -15.10 -17.61 -5.40
N ALA A 26 -14.17 -18.15 -6.19
CA ALA A 26 -12.89 -18.68 -5.71
C ALA A 26 -12.10 -17.69 -4.83
N TRP A 27 -12.14 -16.38 -5.13
CA TRP A 27 -11.48 -15.37 -4.30
C TRP A 27 -12.09 -15.28 -2.89
N THR A 28 -13.41 -15.39 -2.79
CA THR A 28 -14.10 -15.39 -1.51
C THR A 28 -13.76 -16.64 -0.70
N TYR A 29 -13.84 -17.84 -1.31
CA TYR A 29 -13.53 -19.08 -0.59
C TYR A 29 -12.06 -19.17 -0.21
N LEU A 30 -11.13 -18.80 -1.11
CA LEU A 30 -9.71 -18.76 -0.82
C LEU A 30 -9.40 -17.80 0.33
N SER A 31 -9.91 -16.57 0.27
CA SER A 31 -9.66 -15.57 1.30
C SER A 31 -10.20 -15.96 2.66
N LEU A 32 -11.41 -16.54 2.71
CA LEU A 32 -11.99 -17.04 3.96
C LEU A 32 -11.26 -18.27 4.51
N GLY A 33 -10.84 -19.20 3.64
CA GLY A 33 -10.04 -20.36 4.04
C GLY A 33 -8.69 -19.96 4.62
N LEU A 34 -7.98 -19.03 3.97
CA LEU A 34 -6.71 -18.48 4.46
C LEU A 34 -6.91 -17.73 5.79
N LEU A 35 -7.95 -16.92 5.90
CA LEU A 35 -8.28 -16.18 7.12
C LEU A 35 -8.57 -17.14 8.27
N ALA A 36 -9.37 -18.18 8.05
CA ALA A 36 -9.69 -19.20 9.06
C ALA A 36 -8.42 -19.95 9.52
N LEU A 37 -7.59 -20.38 8.57
CA LEU A 37 -6.31 -21.05 8.87
C LEU A 37 -5.39 -20.15 9.71
N GLY A 38 -5.25 -18.89 9.33
CA GLY A 38 -4.38 -17.98 10.06
C GLY A 38 -4.92 -17.58 11.42
N THR A 39 -6.23 -17.40 11.54
CA THR A 39 -6.88 -17.16 12.85
C THR A 39 -6.67 -18.35 13.78
N LEU A 40 -6.84 -19.58 13.28
CA LEU A 40 -6.58 -20.79 14.05
C LEU A 40 -5.11 -20.88 14.48
N ALA A 41 -4.17 -20.66 13.55
CA ALA A 41 -2.75 -20.67 13.87
C ALA A 41 -2.39 -19.63 14.94
N PHE A 42 -2.92 -18.40 14.82
CA PHE A 42 -2.71 -17.36 15.82
C PHE A 42 -3.26 -17.74 17.19
N LEU A 43 -4.50 -18.23 17.26
CA LEU A 43 -5.14 -18.61 18.51
C LEU A 43 -4.43 -19.79 19.20
N VAL A 44 -4.01 -20.81 18.43
CA VAL A 44 -3.24 -21.95 18.97
C VAL A 44 -1.90 -21.48 19.54
N GLY A 45 -1.14 -20.68 18.79
CA GLY A 45 0.16 -20.16 19.27
C GLY A 45 0.01 -19.24 20.49
N ALA A 46 -0.99 -18.34 20.47
CA ALA A 46 -1.26 -17.46 21.61
C ALA A 46 -1.67 -18.26 22.87
N ALA A 47 -2.49 -19.31 22.71
CA ALA A 47 -2.86 -20.19 23.84
C ALA A 47 -1.68 -21.00 24.38
N GLN A 48 -0.67 -21.31 23.56
CA GLN A 48 0.59 -21.94 23.97
C GLN A 48 1.58 -20.95 24.59
N GLY A 49 1.29 -19.66 24.62
CA GLY A 49 2.20 -18.61 25.10
C GLY A 49 3.38 -18.36 24.18
N ASP A 50 3.25 -18.66 22.85
CA ASP A 50 4.32 -18.46 21.89
C ASP A 50 4.37 -17.01 21.43
N ASP A 51 5.45 -16.29 21.78
CA ASP A 51 5.69 -14.90 21.40
C ASP A 51 5.78 -14.73 19.86
N ARG A 52 6.18 -15.77 19.13
CA ARG A 52 6.39 -15.71 17.68
C ARG A 52 5.12 -15.41 16.91
N VAL A 53 3.95 -15.87 17.37
CA VAL A 53 2.67 -15.56 16.66
C VAL A 53 2.34 -14.07 16.75
N TRP A 54 2.67 -13.40 17.85
CA TRP A 54 2.50 -11.97 18.04
C TRP A 54 3.49 -11.16 17.18
N GLN A 55 4.74 -11.60 17.14
CA GLN A 55 5.79 -11.02 16.30
C GLN A 55 5.48 -11.19 14.81
N ALA A 56 4.95 -12.38 14.44
CA ALA A 56 4.45 -12.64 13.09
C ALA A 56 3.27 -11.73 12.74
N LEU A 57 2.36 -11.48 13.69
CA LEU A 57 1.25 -10.55 13.47
C LEU A 57 1.77 -9.13 13.21
N LEU A 58 2.80 -8.67 13.94
CA LEU A 58 3.39 -7.35 13.76
C LEU A 58 3.98 -7.18 12.36
N PHE A 59 4.92 -8.03 11.91
CA PHE A 59 5.56 -7.80 10.61
C PHE A 59 4.58 -7.96 9.44
N ASN A 60 3.58 -8.83 9.56
CA ASN A 60 2.50 -8.93 8.58
C ASN A 60 1.62 -7.68 8.59
N TRP A 61 1.27 -7.15 9.75
CA TRP A 61 0.54 -5.89 9.85
C TRP A 61 1.32 -4.74 9.20
N LEU A 62 2.61 -4.63 9.48
CA LEU A 62 3.49 -3.65 8.84
C LEU A 62 3.48 -3.79 7.31
N PHE A 63 3.54 -5.02 6.78
CA PHE A 63 3.55 -5.25 5.34
C PHE A 63 2.22 -4.83 4.70
N PHE A 64 1.10 -5.41 5.12
CA PHE A 64 -0.21 -5.20 4.47
C PHE A 64 -0.77 -3.80 4.70
N THR A 65 -0.55 -3.21 5.88
CA THR A 65 -1.02 -1.84 6.17
C THR A 65 -0.22 -0.81 5.39
N THR A 66 1.09 -0.97 5.31
CA THR A 66 1.96 -0.06 4.56
C THR A 66 1.63 -0.08 3.06
N ILE A 67 1.43 -1.25 2.47
CA ILE A 67 0.97 -1.37 1.07
C ILE A 67 -0.36 -0.64 0.87
N SER A 68 -1.31 -0.86 1.79
CA SER A 68 -2.66 -0.32 1.64
C SER A 68 -2.72 1.20 1.81
N GLN A 69 -1.96 1.74 2.76
CA GLN A 69 -1.90 3.20 2.95
C GLN A 69 -1.09 3.88 1.83
N ALA A 70 0.03 3.28 1.42
CA ALA A 70 0.81 3.75 0.28
C ALA A 70 -0.04 3.83 -1.00
N ALA A 71 -0.97 2.90 -1.20
CA ALA A 71 -1.87 2.88 -2.35
C ALA A 71 -2.76 4.13 -2.39
N VAL A 72 -3.42 4.48 -1.29
CA VAL A 72 -4.27 5.67 -1.24
C VAL A 72 -3.46 6.95 -1.40
N THR A 73 -2.30 7.00 -0.75
CA THR A 73 -1.38 8.14 -0.87
C THR A 73 -0.89 8.29 -2.32
N PHE A 74 -0.59 7.20 -3.00
CA PHE A 74 -0.16 7.25 -4.39
C PHE A 74 -1.30 7.69 -5.34
N VAL A 75 -2.56 7.31 -5.06
CA VAL A 75 -3.72 7.85 -5.78
C VAL A 75 -3.85 9.36 -5.54
N ALA A 76 -3.56 9.84 -4.32
CA ALA A 76 -3.54 11.27 -4.02
C ALA A 76 -2.41 12.00 -4.75
N ILE A 77 -1.22 11.42 -4.84
CA ILE A 77 -0.09 11.95 -5.63
C ILE A 77 -0.49 12.06 -7.10
N GLN A 78 -1.09 11.03 -7.68
CA GLN A 78 -1.56 11.08 -9.07
C GLN A 78 -2.62 12.17 -9.30
N ARG A 79 -3.44 12.47 -8.28
CA ARG A 79 -4.39 13.58 -8.35
C ARG A 79 -3.68 14.93 -8.35
N ILE A 80 -2.65 15.12 -7.51
CA ILE A 80 -1.84 16.35 -7.45
C ILE A 80 -1.08 16.57 -8.75
N THR A 81 -0.51 15.50 -9.32
CA THR A 81 0.26 15.55 -10.57
C THR A 81 -0.62 15.49 -11.82
N THR A 82 -1.95 15.53 -11.68
CA THR A 82 -2.91 15.45 -12.79
C THR A 82 -2.68 14.27 -13.75
N ALA A 83 -2.26 13.12 -13.21
CA ALA A 83 -1.92 11.94 -14.00
C ALA A 83 -3.14 11.39 -14.75
N ARG A 84 -3.05 11.35 -16.09
CA ARG A 84 -4.14 10.86 -16.98
C ARG A 84 -3.98 9.39 -17.34
N TRP A 85 -2.73 8.91 -17.45
CA TRP A 85 -2.40 7.55 -17.90
C TRP A 85 -3.02 6.45 -17.02
N SER A 86 -3.21 6.70 -15.73
CA SER A 86 -3.66 5.71 -14.76
C SER A 86 -5.19 5.60 -14.63
N ARG A 87 -5.96 6.43 -15.30
CA ARG A 87 -7.45 6.44 -15.19
C ARG A 87 -8.08 5.04 -15.27
N PRO A 88 -7.66 4.14 -16.18
CA PRO A 88 -8.23 2.79 -16.27
C PRO A 88 -7.85 1.87 -15.11
N VAL A 89 -6.67 2.05 -14.51
CA VAL A 89 -6.07 1.12 -13.53
C VAL A 89 -6.14 1.60 -12.09
N VAL A 90 -6.34 2.90 -11.86
CA VAL A 90 -6.24 3.50 -10.52
C VAL A 90 -7.34 3.01 -9.56
N ARG A 91 -8.52 2.63 -10.06
CA ARG A 91 -9.59 2.05 -9.22
C ARG A 91 -9.15 0.73 -8.57
N MET A 92 -8.36 -0.07 -9.27
CA MET A 92 -7.79 -1.30 -8.74
C MET A 92 -6.84 -1.02 -7.57
N LEU A 93 -6.17 0.13 -7.58
CA LEU A 93 -5.33 0.60 -6.47
C LEU A 93 -6.18 1.15 -5.32
N GLU A 94 -7.24 1.89 -5.60
CA GLU A 94 -8.18 2.38 -4.58
C GLU A 94 -8.81 1.27 -3.75
N GLY A 95 -8.95 0.06 -4.32
CA GLY A 95 -9.45 -1.11 -3.61
C GLY A 95 -8.65 -1.50 -2.36
N PHE A 96 -7.38 -1.12 -2.28
CA PHE A 96 -6.53 -1.39 -1.12
C PHE A 96 -7.01 -0.66 0.15
N THR A 97 -7.73 0.46 -0.01
CA THR A 97 -8.30 1.24 1.11
C THR A 97 -9.24 0.39 1.98
N ALA A 98 -9.87 -0.63 1.40
CA ALA A 98 -10.79 -1.49 2.14
C ALA A 98 -10.11 -2.25 3.30
N PHE A 99 -8.80 -2.47 3.22
CA PHE A 99 -8.05 -3.15 4.28
C PHE A 99 -7.74 -2.23 5.47
N LEU A 100 -7.76 -0.90 5.32
CA LEU A 100 -7.35 0.02 6.39
C LEU A 100 -8.22 -0.07 7.65
N GLY A 101 -9.53 -0.32 7.50
CA GLY A 101 -10.42 -0.59 8.64
C GLY A 101 -10.04 -1.86 9.40
N PRO A 102 -10.00 -3.03 8.75
CA PRO A 102 -9.46 -4.27 9.34
C PRO A 102 -8.05 -4.11 9.94
N ALA A 103 -7.15 -3.37 9.27
CA ALA A 103 -5.80 -3.10 9.78
C ALA A 103 -5.81 -2.37 11.13
N THR A 104 -6.75 -1.46 11.34
CA THR A 104 -6.92 -0.78 12.64
C THR A 104 -7.34 -1.75 13.74
N LEU A 105 -8.21 -2.72 13.43
CA LEU A 105 -8.59 -3.77 14.39
C LEU A 105 -7.40 -4.67 14.74
N VAL A 106 -6.59 -5.03 13.74
CA VAL A 106 -5.35 -5.80 13.98
C VAL A 106 -4.35 -5.01 14.83
N LEU A 107 -4.23 -3.69 14.63
CA LEU A 107 -3.41 -2.81 15.48
C LEU A 107 -3.83 -2.87 16.95
N LEU A 108 -5.13 -2.86 17.23
CA LEU A 108 -5.63 -3.01 18.60
C LEU A 108 -5.24 -4.37 19.19
N ILE A 109 -5.30 -5.46 18.40
CA ILE A 109 -4.85 -6.78 18.83
C ILE A 109 -3.34 -6.77 19.13
N ILE A 110 -2.52 -6.14 18.29
CA ILE A 110 -1.07 -5.99 18.52
C ILE A 110 -0.81 -5.28 19.86
N PHE A 111 -1.55 -4.21 20.16
CA PHE A 111 -1.40 -3.53 21.45
C PHE A 111 -1.88 -4.34 22.66
N LEU A 112 -2.84 -5.24 22.49
CA LEU A 112 -3.20 -6.21 23.55
C LEU A 112 -2.04 -7.18 23.83
N GLY A 113 -1.34 -7.62 22.78
CA GLY A 113 -0.17 -8.50 22.89
C GLY A 113 1.18 -7.78 23.01
N ARG A 114 1.20 -6.50 23.31
CA ARG A 114 2.43 -5.67 23.32
C ARG A 114 3.59 -6.23 24.14
N ALA A 115 3.30 -6.89 25.25
CA ALA A 115 4.32 -7.49 26.11
C ALA A 115 5.08 -8.65 25.45
N HIS A 116 4.49 -9.31 24.43
CA HIS A 116 5.12 -10.38 23.64
C HIS A 116 6.01 -9.86 22.52
N ILE A 117 5.89 -8.57 22.19
CA ILE A 117 6.56 -7.98 21.04
C ILE A 117 7.57 -6.91 21.47
N PHE A 118 7.10 -5.88 22.21
CA PHE A 118 7.83 -4.65 22.38
C PHE A 118 8.65 -4.60 23.68
N PRO A 119 9.97 -4.28 23.60
CA PRO A 119 10.81 -4.09 24.77
C PRO A 119 10.29 -3.02 25.73
N TRP A 120 9.76 -1.90 25.20
CA TRP A 120 9.21 -0.81 26.02
C TRP A 120 7.97 -1.20 26.85
N ALA A 121 7.26 -2.26 26.46
CA ALA A 121 6.11 -2.75 27.22
C ALA A 121 6.54 -3.53 28.50
N ARG A 122 7.81 -3.94 28.58
CA ARG A 122 8.38 -4.66 29.72
C ARG A 122 9.09 -3.76 30.72
N GLY A 123 9.33 -2.48 30.37
CA GLY A 123 9.98 -1.49 31.24
C GLY A 123 10.46 -0.26 30.46
N PRO A 124 10.88 0.78 31.15
CA PRO A 124 11.42 1.99 30.52
C PRO A 124 12.74 1.67 29.80
N ILE A 125 12.93 2.22 28.61
CA ILE A 125 14.10 1.97 27.76
C ILE A 125 14.81 3.28 27.38
N GLY A 126 16.14 3.23 27.32
CA GLY A 126 16.97 4.33 26.82
C GLY A 126 17.07 5.54 27.76
N THR A 127 17.25 6.73 27.18
CA THR A 127 17.33 8.00 27.91
C THR A 127 15.95 8.41 28.48
N PRO A 128 15.90 9.33 29.46
CA PRO A 128 14.64 9.82 30.01
C PRO A 128 13.67 10.35 28.95
N GLU A 129 14.18 11.02 27.91
CA GLU A 129 13.37 11.56 26.80
C GLU A 129 12.79 10.42 25.95
N LYS A 130 13.58 9.39 25.65
CA LYS A 130 13.13 8.20 24.93
C LYS A 130 12.12 7.43 25.76
N ALA A 131 12.33 7.28 27.05
CA ALA A 131 11.39 6.64 27.97
C ALA A 131 10.07 7.39 28.06
N TYR A 132 10.08 8.74 28.01
CA TYR A 132 8.85 9.55 27.94
C TYR A 132 8.09 9.32 26.61
N TRP A 133 8.80 9.35 25.47
CA TRP A 133 8.19 9.09 24.15
C TRP A 133 7.56 7.69 24.07
N MET A 134 8.18 6.71 24.69
CA MET A 134 7.81 5.30 24.69
C MET A 134 6.86 4.90 25.83
N ARG A 135 6.34 5.85 26.62
CA ARG A 135 5.34 5.51 27.65
C ARG A 135 4.13 4.84 27.01
N PRO A 136 3.72 3.65 27.49
CA PRO A 136 2.68 2.85 26.84
C PRO A 136 1.39 3.61 26.57
N GLU A 137 0.92 4.42 27.53
CA GLU A 137 -0.33 5.18 27.41
C GLU A 137 -0.23 6.24 26.32
N PHE A 138 0.90 6.94 26.25
CA PHE A 138 1.14 8.00 25.27
C PHE A 138 1.33 7.40 23.87
N LEU A 139 2.16 6.37 23.73
CA LEU A 139 2.45 5.69 22.45
C LEU A 139 1.18 5.08 21.86
N ILE A 140 0.46 4.27 22.64
CA ILE A 140 -0.76 3.60 22.15
C ILE A 140 -1.82 4.61 21.74
N THR A 141 -2.04 5.65 22.56
CA THR A 141 -3.03 6.68 22.23
C THR A 141 -2.64 7.44 20.98
N ARG A 142 -1.38 7.85 20.87
CA ARG A 142 -0.84 8.55 19.70
C ARG A 142 -1.04 7.72 18.43
N ASP A 143 -0.59 6.48 18.42
CA ASP A 143 -0.60 5.66 17.22
C ASP A 143 -2.01 5.27 16.78
N ILE A 144 -2.93 5.03 17.72
CA ILE A 144 -4.34 4.83 17.39
C ILE A 144 -4.92 6.10 16.76
N VAL A 145 -4.66 7.28 17.33
CA VAL A 145 -5.17 8.55 16.80
C VAL A 145 -4.61 8.82 15.40
N LEU A 146 -3.30 8.64 15.19
CA LEU A 146 -2.68 8.81 13.87
C LEU A 146 -3.25 7.84 12.84
N GLN A 147 -3.44 6.57 13.21
CA GLN A 147 -4.06 5.56 12.35
C GLN A 147 -5.51 5.94 11.99
N LEU A 148 -6.31 6.36 12.97
CA LEU A 148 -7.69 6.77 12.72
C LEU A 148 -7.80 8.00 11.81
N ILE A 149 -6.91 8.98 11.97
CA ILE A 149 -6.85 10.16 11.07
C ILE A 149 -6.53 9.71 9.64
N LEU A 150 -5.51 8.86 9.43
CA LEU A 150 -5.16 8.35 8.11
C LEU A 150 -6.32 7.56 7.48
N VAL A 151 -6.96 6.70 8.26
CA VAL A 151 -8.13 5.93 7.79
C VAL A 151 -9.28 6.86 7.40
N ALA A 152 -9.60 7.85 8.22
CA ALA A 152 -10.66 8.80 7.94
C ALA A 152 -10.41 9.62 6.67
N LEU A 153 -9.19 10.15 6.50
CA LEU A 153 -8.78 10.88 5.29
C LEU A 153 -8.83 9.96 4.06
N SER A 154 -8.31 8.74 4.17
CA SER A 154 -8.28 7.76 3.08
C SER A 154 -9.68 7.35 2.64
N VAL A 155 -10.54 6.99 3.58
CA VAL A 155 -11.94 6.61 3.31
C VAL A 155 -12.71 7.80 2.72
N ARG A 156 -12.51 9.03 3.23
CA ARG A 156 -13.16 10.21 2.69
C ARG A 156 -12.70 10.52 1.27
N TYR A 157 -11.40 10.43 1.00
CA TYR A 157 -10.83 10.63 -0.33
C TYR A 157 -11.40 9.63 -1.33
N MET A 158 -11.38 8.35 -0.98
CA MET A 158 -11.86 7.26 -1.81
C MET A 158 -13.38 7.33 -2.00
N TRP A 159 -14.14 7.70 -0.95
CA TRP A 159 -15.60 7.89 -1.05
C TRP A 159 -15.97 8.89 -2.14
N LEU A 160 -15.26 10.02 -2.23
CA LEU A 160 -15.50 11.02 -3.27
C LEU A 160 -15.21 10.46 -4.66
N SER A 161 -14.12 9.68 -4.82
CA SER A 161 -13.77 9.06 -6.10
C SER A 161 -14.82 8.05 -6.57
N VAL A 162 -15.27 7.17 -5.66
CA VAL A 162 -16.25 6.12 -5.97
C VAL A 162 -17.64 6.71 -6.20
N ARG A 163 -18.02 7.75 -5.39
CA ARG A 163 -19.32 8.42 -5.51
C ARG A 163 -19.59 8.93 -6.91
N LEU A 164 -18.55 9.44 -7.59
CA LEU A 164 -18.69 9.98 -8.94
C LEU A 164 -19.17 8.90 -9.93
N ASP A 165 -18.53 7.74 -9.93
CA ASP A 165 -18.93 6.63 -10.82
C ASP A 165 -20.28 6.02 -10.40
N VAL A 166 -20.50 5.79 -9.10
CA VAL A 166 -21.76 5.22 -8.58
C VAL A 166 -22.95 6.14 -8.85
N GLY A 167 -22.75 7.45 -8.77
CA GLY A 167 -23.81 8.43 -9.05
C GLY A 167 -24.29 8.41 -10.49
N VAL A 168 -23.35 8.29 -11.43
CA VAL A 168 -23.63 8.27 -12.87
C VAL A 168 -24.08 6.90 -13.38
N LEU A 169 -23.44 5.80 -12.91
CA LEU A 169 -23.66 4.46 -13.44
C LEU A 169 -24.84 3.71 -12.79
N GLY A 170 -25.37 4.21 -11.67
CA GLY A 170 -26.51 3.60 -11.01
C GLY A 170 -26.18 2.39 -10.11
N GLU A 171 -26.98 1.31 -10.20
CA GLU A 171 -26.99 0.22 -9.20
C GLU A 171 -25.98 -0.91 -9.48
N ALA A 172 -25.04 -0.76 -10.39
CA ALA A 172 -24.09 -1.82 -10.72
C ALA A 172 -23.18 -2.20 -9.52
N GLY A 173 -23.20 -3.49 -9.15
CA GLY A 173 -22.34 -4.04 -8.09
C GLY A 173 -23.05 -5.04 -7.18
N ALA A 174 -22.27 -5.76 -6.36
CA ALA A 174 -22.76 -6.81 -5.47
C ALA A 174 -23.69 -6.26 -4.36
N TRP A 175 -24.57 -7.11 -3.85
CA TRP A 175 -25.62 -6.75 -2.88
C TRP A 175 -25.07 -6.17 -1.57
N TRP A 176 -23.92 -6.64 -1.09
CA TRP A 176 -23.30 -6.16 0.15
C TRP A 176 -22.83 -4.69 0.08
N GLY A 177 -22.58 -4.17 -1.14
CA GLY A 177 -22.25 -2.77 -1.37
C GLY A 177 -23.46 -1.85 -1.52
N LYS A 178 -24.69 -2.40 -1.51
CA LYS A 178 -25.91 -1.64 -1.80
C LYS A 178 -26.08 -0.44 -0.87
N TRP A 179 -25.96 -0.63 0.45
CA TRP A 179 -26.08 0.44 1.41
C TRP A 179 -25.11 1.62 1.12
N ALA A 180 -23.86 1.30 0.83
CA ALA A 180 -22.85 2.32 0.52
C ALA A 180 -23.17 3.05 -0.79
N ARG A 181 -23.56 2.32 -1.83
CA ARG A 181 -23.97 2.93 -3.12
C ARG A 181 -25.20 3.82 -2.96
N ASP A 182 -26.22 3.37 -2.25
CA ASP A 182 -27.43 4.17 -1.98
C ASP A 182 -27.09 5.45 -1.20
N ARG A 183 -26.15 5.35 -0.22
CA ARG A 183 -25.67 6.51 0.51
C ARG A 183 -24.86 7.48 -0.36
N MET A 184 -24.05 6.96 -1.28
CA MET A 184 -23.27 7.76 -2.23
C MET A 184 -24.15 8.49 -3.24
N ARG A 185 -25.27 7.89 -3.65
CA ARG A 185 -26.23 8.48 -4.61
C ARG A 185 -27.08 9.57 -4.00
N ARG A 186 -27.24 9.60 -2.68
CA ARG A 186 -28.04 10.66 -2.02
C ARG A 186 -27.45 12.05 -2.29
N GLY A 187 -28.28 12.95 -2.84
CA GLY A 187 -27.86 14.29 -3.19
C GLY A 187 -26.83 14.35 -4.32
N PHE A 188 -26.75 13.33 -5.18
CA PHE A 188 -25.98 13.39 -6.42
C PHE A 188 -26.71 14.28 -7.41
N GLY A 189 -26.03 15.31 -7.91
CA GLY A 189 -26.58 16.31 -8.83
C GLY A 189 -26.18 16.08 -10.28
N GLU A 190 -26.01 17.19 -11.01
CA GLU A 190 -25.52 17.17 -12.38
C GLU A 190 -24.07 16.68 -12.47
N GLU A 191 -23.74 15.83 -13.46
CA GLU A 191 -22.43 15.22 -13.64
C GLU A 191 -21.31 16.25 -13.66
N ARG A 192 -21.45 17.34 -14.41
CA ARG A 192 -20.43 18.41 -14.49
C ARG A 192 -20.13 19.01 -13.13
N ARG A 193 -21.16 19.39 -12.39
CA ARG A 193 -21.03 19.98 -11.04
C ARG A 193 -20.40 19.00 -10.07
N GLU A 194 -20.74 17.73 -10.11
CA GLU A 194 -20.17 16.70 -9.24
C GLU A 194 -18.69 16.44 -9.57
N ILE A 195 -18.29 16.47 -10.86
CA ILE A 195 -16.88 16.37 -11.25
C ILE A 195 -16.08 17.53 -10.66
N HIS A 196 -16.52 18.78 -10.83
CA HIS A 196 -15.81 19.95 -10.29
C HIS A 196 -15.76 19.93 -8.77
N THR A 197 -16.85 19.61 -8.08
CA THR A 197 -16.93 19.52 -6.62
C THR A 197 -16.01 18.42 -6.08
N THR A 198 -16.03 17.25 -6.69
CA THR A 198 -15.19 16.13 -6.32
C THR A 198 -13.72 16.47 -6.52
N HIS A 199 -13.39 17.04 -7.67
CA HIS A 199 -12.03 17.43 -8.02
C HIS A 199 -11.44 18.46 -7.01
N SER A 200 -12.19 19.49 -6.67
CA SER A 200 -11.78 20.50 -5.67
C SER A 200 -11.57 19.88 -4.29
N LYS A 201 -12.54 19.11 -3.77
CA LYS A 201 -12.43 18.47 -2.45
C LYS A 201 -11.30 17.45 -2.38
N GLN A 202 -11.10 16.66 -3.45
CA GLN A 202 -9.99 15.71 -3.53
C GLN A 202 -8.63 16.42 -3.60
N GLY A 203 -8.53 17.61 -4.18
CA GLY A 203 -7.30 18.40 -4.20
C GLY A 203 -6.79 18.69 -2.79
N VAL A 204 -7.63 19.21 -1.91
CA VAL A 204 -7.29 19.47 -0.51
C VAL A 204 -6.97 18.19 0.25
N LEU A 205 -7.83 17.16 0.13
CA LEU A 205 -7.60 15.87 0.79
C LEU A 205 -6.33 15.18 0.32
N ALA A 206 -5.93 15.35 -0.96
CA ALA A 206 -4.72 14.76 -1.50
C ALA A 206 -3.47 15.34 -0.82
N VAL A 207 -3.42 16.66 -0.66
CA VAL A 207 -2.29 17.32 0.05
C VAL A 207 -2.25 16.86 1.51
N LEU A 208 -3.40 16.86 2.20
CA LEU A 208 -3.49 16.40 3.59
C LEU A 208 -3.03 14.94 3.74
N LEU A 209 -3.45 14.04 2.83
CA LEU A 209 -3.04 12.65 2.82
C LEU A 209 -1.53 12.48 2.61
N CYS A 210 -0.94 13.20 1.66
CA CYS A 210 0.50 13.11 1.37
C CYS A 210 1.33 13.58 2.57
N VAL A 211 0.99 14.72 3.16
CA VAL A 211 1.68 15.25 4.34
C VAL A 211 1.50 14.31 5.53
N SER A 212 0.26 13.89 5.82
CA SER A 212 -0.03 12.98 6.93
C SER A 212 0.67 11.63 6.75
N TYR A 213 0.74 11.10 5.54
CA TYR A 213 1.48 9.85 5.25
C TYR A 213 2.96 10.01 5.59
N GLY A 214 3.63 11.05 5.10
CA GLY A 214 5.04 11.28 5.38
C GLY A 214 5.35 11.40 6.88
N VAL A 215 4.54 12.18 7.61
CA VAL A 215 4.75 12.40 9.05
C VAL A 215 4.34 11.18 9.89
N PHE A 216 3.14 10.63 9.69
CA PHE A 216 2.60 9.58 10.56
C PHE A 216 3.29 8.24 10.30
N TYR A 217 3.63 7.92 9.04
CA TYR A 217 4.42 6.73 8.76
C TYR A 217 5.87 6.83 9.22
N SER A 218 6.41 8.03 9.39
CA SER A 218 7.69 8.21 10.07
C SER A 218 7.57 7.83 11.55
N VAL A 219 6.50 8.27 12.22
CA VAL A 219 6.23 7.87 13.61
C VAL A 219 6.04 6.35 13.71
N PHE A 220 5.23 5.74 12.84
CA PHE A 220 5.01 4.30 12.84
C PHE A 220 6.30 3.50 12.57
N ALA A 221 7.18 3.98 11.68
CA ALA A 221 8.47 3.34 11.46
C ALA A 221 9.33 3.33 12.72
N TRP A 222 9.31 4.43 13.46
CA TRP A 222 10.03 4.52 14.74
C TRP A 222 9.39 3.62 15.79
N ASP A 223 8.08 3.70 15.98
CA ASP A 223 7.40 3.07 17.12
C ASP A 223 7.21 1.55 16.94
N PHE A 224 6.99 1.07 15.73
CA PHE A 224 6.72 -0.36 15.48
C PHE A 224 7.94 -1.15 14.97
N SER A 225 8.97 -0.49 14.46
CA SER A 225 10.11 -1.18 13.85
C SER A 225 11.45 -0.77 14.47
N MET A 226 11.77 0.52 14.51
CA MET A 226 13.06 0.99 15.03
C MET A 226 13.24 0.70 16.53
N THR A 227 12.18 0.84 17.33
CA THR A 227 12.19 0.64 18.78
C THR A 227 12.31 -0.81 19.24
N LEU A 228 12.20 -1.77 18.31
CA LEU A 228 12.49 -3.18 18.60
C LEU A 228 13.95 -3.40 18.97
N ASP A 229 14.84 -2.53 18.48
CA ASP A 229 16.21 -2.40 18.98
C ASP A 229 16.29 -1.15 19.86
N THR A 230 16.55 -1.35 21.14
CA THR A 230 16.51 -0.27 22.14
C THR A 230 17.57 0.80 21.95
N HIS A 231 18.68 0.47 21.29
CA HIS A 231 19.83 1.36 21.09
C HIS A 231 19.86 1.99 19.69
N PHE A 232 19.24 1.35 18.71
CA PHE A 232 19.28 1.80 17.33
C PHE A 232 18.50 3.11 17.13
N GLN A 233 19.12 4.04 16.40
CA GLN A 233 18.52 5.31 15.95
C GLN A 233 18.99 5.64 14.55
N SER A 234 18.06 6.04 13.66
CA SER A 234 18.39 6.54 12.33
C SER A 234 17.28 7.46 11.82
N THR A 235 17.65 8.67 11.42
CA THR A 235 16.70 9.64 10.84
C THR A 235 16.24 9.22 9.45
N LEU A 236 17.08 8.56 8.67
CA LEU A 236 16.76 8.09 7.33
C LEU A 236 15.85 6.85 7.35
N TYR A 237 15.75 6.15 8.48
CA TYR A 237 15.02 4.90 8.64
C TYR A 237 13.55 5.03 8.24
N SER A 238 12.89 6.11 8.65
CA SER A 238 11.48 6.33 8.34
C SER A 238 11.23 6.49 6.84
N TRP A 239 12.10 7.22 6.14
CA TRP A 239 12.01 7.39 4.69
C TRP A 239 12.21 6.07 3.94
N TRP A 240 13.21 5.31 4.36
CA TRP A 240 13.47 3.99 3.84
C TRP A 240 12.28 3.04 4.06
N PHE A 241 11.66 3.10 5.25
CA PHE A 241 10.52 2.27 5.64
C PHE A 241 9.30 2.55 4.77
N PHE A 242 8.84 3.81 4.67
CA PHE A 242 7.62 4.10 3.92
C PHE A 242 7.84 4.10 2.41
N MET A 243 9.05 4.34 1.90
CA MET A 243 9.38 4.11 0.49
C MET A 243 9.38 2.63 0.13
N GLY A 244 9.77 1.76 1.05
CA GLY A 244 9.55 0.31 0.92
C GLY A 244 8.06 -0.04 0.76
N GLY A 245 7.17 0.69 1.43
CA GLY A 245 5.73 0.56 1.23
C GLY A 245 5.26 0.95 -0.17
N ILE A 246 5.79 2.04 -0.73
CA ILE A 246 5.44 2.49 -2.08
C ILE A 246 5.89 1.47 -3.14
N ILE A 247 7.11 0.94 -3.04
CA ILE A 247 7.58 -0.08 -4.00
C ILE A 247 6.76 -1.38 -3.89
N SER A 248 6.47 -1.83 -2.65
CA SER A 248 5.63 -3.00 -2.41
C SER A 248 4.24 -2.84 -3.03
N MET A 249 3.65 -1.66 -2.87
CA MET A 249 2.38 -1.30 -3.44
C MET A 249 2.41 -1.30 -4.98
N LEU A 250 3.42 -0.65 -5.60
CA LEU A 250 3.54 -0.58 -7.06
C LEU A 250 3.67 -1.97 -7.69
N MET A 251 4.50 -2.84 -7.09
CA MET A 251 4.69 -4.21 -7.56
C MET A 251 3.42 -5.04 -7.37
N THR A 252 2.74 -4.94 -6.21
CA THR A 252 1.46 -5.62 -5.97
C THR A 252 0.37 -5.11 -6.90
N TRP A 253 0.30 -3.80 -7.13
CA TRP A 253 -0.64 -3.22 -8.09
C TRP A 253 -0.40 -3.71 -9.51
N SER A 254 0.86 -3.84 -9.94
CA SER A 254 1.21 -4.40 -11.24
C SER A 254 0.67 -5.82 -11.43
N LEU A 255 0.81 -6.68 -10.42
CA LEU A 255 0.27 -8.05 -10.44
C LEU A 255 -1.27 -8.06 -10.55
N LEU A 256 -1.93 -7.18 -9.79
CA LEU A 256 -3.39 -7.07 -9.84
C LEU A 256 -3.89 -6.52 -11.18
N VAL A 257 -3.22 -5.52 -11.77
CA VAL A 257 -3.58 -4.99 -13.09
C VAL A 257 -3.46 -6.06 -14.17
N MET A 258 -2.40 -6.90 -14.13
CA MET A 258 -2.25 -8.04 -15.04
C MET A 258 -3.39 -9.05 -14.87
N TRP A 259 -3.74 -9.36 -13.62
CA TRP A 259 -4.84 -10.27 -13.31
C TRP A 259 -6.18 -9.71 -13.78
N TRP A 260 -6.49 -8.43 -13.47
CA TRP A 260 -7.72 -7.77 -13.89
C TRP A 260 -7.84 -7.67 -15.41
N ARG A 261 -6.74 -7.32 -16.10
CA ARG A 261 -6.71 -7.30 -17.57
C ARG A 261 -7.18 -8.63 -18.16
N LYS A 262 -6.66 -9.74 -17.64
CA LYS A 262 -7.03 -11.09 -18.07
C LYS A 262 -8.48 -11.43 -17.69
N HIS A 263 -8.86 -11.15 -16.45
CA HIS A 263 -10.19 -11.48 -15.93
C HIS A 263 -11.31 -10.74 -16.68
N LEU A 264 -11.16 -9.45 -16.90
CA LEU A 264 -12.14 -8.61 -17.59
C LEU A 264 -12.11 -8.80 -19.12
N GLY A 265 -11.06 -9.37 -19.69
CA GLY A 265 -10.84 -9.39 -21.14
C GLY A 265 -10.54 -8.00 -21.71
N ALA A 266 -9.97 -7.11 -20.89
CA ALA A 266 -9.77 -5.69 -21.19
C ALA A 266 -8.41 -5.41 -21.85
N GLN A 267 -8.00 -6.23 -22.84
CA GLN A 267 -6.71 -6.08 -23.51
C GLN A 267 -6.59 -4.79 -24.29
N GLU A 268 -7.68 -4.34 -24.90
CA GLU A 268 -7.73 -3.09 -25.67
C GLU A 268 -7.72 -1.84 -24.80
N LEU A 269 -8.27 -1.93 -23.59
CA LEU A 269 -8.28 -0.83 -22.61
C LEU A 269 -6.99 -0.71 -21.83
N LEU A 270 -6.40 -1.85 -21.45
CA LEU A 270 -5.15 -1.93 -20.68
C LEU A 270 -4.01 -2.33 -21.60
N THR A 271 -3.56 -1.36 -22.39
CA THR A 271 -2.54 -1.53 -23.43
C THR A 271 -1.13 -1.64 -22.87
N GLU A 272 -0.16 -1.91 -23.73
CA GLU A 272 1.27 -1.94 -23.41
C GLU A 272 1.79 -0.62 -22.79
N HIS A 273 1.19 0.51 -23.17
CA HIS A 273 1.56 1.82 -22.64
C HIS A 273 1.35 1.91 -21.12
N HIS A 274 0.22 1.39 -20.62
CA HIS A 274 -0.04 1.36 -19.17
C HIS A 274 0.98 0.52 -18.39
N PHE A 275 1.37 -0.64 -18.96
CA PHE A 275 2.40 -1.50 -18.34
C PHE A 275 3.80 -0.88 -18.42
N HIS A 276 4.09 -0.19 -19.52
CA HIS A 276 5.34 0.56 -19.65
C HIS A 276 5.44 1.68 -18.61
N ASP A 277 4.37 2.45 -18.43
CA ASP A 277 4.33 3.55 -17.44
C ASP A 277 4.42 3.02 -16.02
N LEU A 278 3.67 1.96 -15.71
CA LEU A 278 3.73 1.30 -14.42
C LEU A 278 5.11 0.69 -14.14
N GLY A 279 5.72 0.05 -15.15
CA GLY A 279 7.07 -0.48 -15.09
C GLY A 279 8.16 0.58 -14.92
N LYS A 280 7.98 1.79 -15.48
CA LYS A 280 8.88 2.95 -15.23
C LYS A 280 8.83 3.37 -13.76
N LEU A 281 7.63 3.43 -13.18
CA LEU A 281 7.46 3.76 -11.76
C LEU A 281 8.07 2.67 -10.86
N CYS A 282 7.82 1.38 -11.16
CA CYS A 282 8.46 0.28 -10.44
C CYS A 282 9.98 0.38 -10.48
N PHE A 283 10.56 0.67 -11.65
CA PHE A 283 12.01 0.86 -11.81
C PHE A 283 12.51 2.07 -11.00
N ALA A 284 11.86 3.23 -11.14
CA ALA A 284 12.27 4.47 -10.47
C ALA A 284 12.26 4.33 -8.94
N PHE A 285 11.21 3.73 -8.38
CA PHE A 285 11.10 3.51 -6.94
C PHE A 285 12.02 2.39 -6.44
N THR A 286 12.33 1.37 -7.27
CA THR A 286 13.39 0.40 -6.99
C THR A 286 14.76 1.09 -6.86
N ALA A 287 15.11 1.94 -7.81
CA ALA A 287 16.35 2.72 -7.77
C ALA A 287 16.40 3.63 -6.54
N PHE A 288 15.31 4.32 -6.23
CA PHE A 288 15.22 5.22 -5.10
C PHE A 288 15.33 4.49 -3.74
N TRP A 289 14.68 3.34 -3.60
CA TRP A 289 14.82 2.51 -2.40
C TRP A 289 16.24 1.97 -2.24
N GLY A 290 16.87 1.54 -3.34
CA GLY A 290 18.27 1.13 -3.36
C GLY A 290 19.20 2.26 -2.91
N TYR A 291 18.96 3.48 -3.39
CA TYR A 291 19.68 4.68 -2.95
C TYR A 291 19.53 4.92 -1.44
N LEU A 292 18.32 4.87 -0.90
CA LEU A 292 18.08 5.04 0.54
C LEU A 292 18.75 3.93 1.37
N THR A 293 18.69 2.68 0.89
CA THR A 293 19.33 1.53 1.54
C THR A 293 20.85 1.70 1.58
N PHE A 294 21.44 2.07 0.46
CA PHE A 294 22.88 2.32 0.38
C PHE A 294 23.28 3.55 1.19
N GLY A 295 22.50 4.63 1.13
CA GLY A 295 22.76 5.85 1.90
C GLY A 295 22.76 5.60 3.39
N GLN A 296 21.78 4.84 3.90
CA GLN A 296 21.73 4.44 5.31
C GLN A 296 22.92 3.57 5.69
N TYR A 297 23.25 2.58 4.86
CA TYR A 297 24.42 1.72 5.09
C TYR A 297 25.72 2.51 5.15
N LEU A 298 25.93 3.42 4.18
CA LEU A 298 27.13 4.22 4.07
C LEU A 298 27.35 5.11 5.32
N VAL A 299 26.31 5.79 5.79
CA VAL A 299 26.39 6.64 6.98
C VAL A 299 26.69 5.82 8.22
N ILE A 300 26.03 4.70 8.44
CA ILE A 300 26.25 3.81 9.59
C ILE A 300 27.68 3.23 9.54
N TRP A 301 28.10 2.77 8.34
CA TRP A 301 29.44 2.18 8.15
C TRP A 301 30.56 3.20 8.39
N TYR A 302 30.40 4.40 7.83
CA TYR A 302 31.41 5.46 7.95
C TYR A 302 31.46 6.07 9.36
N GLY A 303 30.29 6.31 9.96
CA GLY A 303 30.17 6.85 11.33
C GLY A 303 30.64 5.88 12.40
N ASN A 304 30.57 4.58 12.14
CA ASN A 304 31.03 3.48 12.98
C ASN A 304 30.60 3.61 14.47
N MET A 305 29.39 4.15 14.70
CA MET A 305 28.81 4.23 16.04
C MET A 305 28.36 2.84 16.50
N GLY A 306 28.78 2.38 17.67
CA GLY A 306 28.50 1.03 18.15
C GLY A 306 27.01 0.69 18.22
N GLU A 307 26.16 1.66 18.57
CA GLU A 307 24.71 1.52 18.68
C GLU A 307 24.04 1.30 17.30
N GLU A 308 24.51 2.01 16.29
CA GLU A 308 23.96 1.89 14.93
C GLU A 308 24.53 0.68 14.16
N THR A 309 25.84 0.44 14.31
CA THR A 309 26.52 -0.68 13.65
C THR A 309 26.04 -2.04 14.18
N HIS A 310 25.61 -2.13 15.46
CA HIS A 310 25.06 -3.34 16.04
C HIS A 310 23.81 -3.81 15.25
N TRP A 311 22.87 -2.89 14.99
CA TRP A 311 21.64 -3.18 14.26
C TRP A 311 21.93 -3.73 12.85
N MET A 312 22.87 -3.10 12.14
CA MET A 312 23.27 -3.54 10.79
C MET A 312 24.00 -4.88 10.81
N ARG A 313 24.99 -5.03 11.72
CA ARG A 313 25.80 -6.24 11.87
C ARG A 313 24.92 -7.47 12.15
N LEU A 314 23.92 -7.32 13.00
CA LEU A 314 23.02 -8.41 13.35
C LEU A 314 22.33 -9.01 12.12
N ARG A 315 22.01 -8.19 11.12
CA ARG A 315 21.37 -8.61 9.86
C ARG A 315 22.34 -9.20 8.83
N LEU A 316 23.64 -8.99 9.02
CA LEU A 316 24.69 -9.45 8.13
C LEU A 316 25.46 -10.69 8.66
N ILE A 317 25.00 -11.29 9.76
CA ILE A 317 25.55 -12.54 10.29
C ILE A 317 24.53 -13.69 10.19
N ALA A 318 25.02 -14.94 10.27
CA ALA A 318 24.13 -16.09 10.31
C ALA A 318 23.26 -16.08 11.58
N PRO A 319 21.99 -16.53 11.52
CA PRO A 319 21.30 -17.11 10.35
C PRO A 319 20.57 -16.08 9.46
N TRP A 320 20.69 -14.77 9.73
CA TRP A 320 19.91 -13.71 9.05
C TRP A 320 20.49 -13.32 7.70
N MET A 321 21.80 -13.40 7.51
CA MET A 321 22.51 -12.96 6.32
C MET A 321 21.92 -13.51 5.00
N PRO A 322 21.58 -14.81 4.87
CA PRO A 322 21.01 -15.32 3.63
C PRO A 322 19.68 -14.64 3.26
N VAL A 323 18.85 -14.34 4.27
CA VAL A 323 17.56 -13.67 4.06
C VAL A 323 17.79 -12.20 3.67
N THR A 324 18.73 -11.51 4.33
CA THR A 324 19.12 -10.14 3.98
C THR A 324 19.64 -10.04 2.55
N LEU A 325 20.49 -10.98 2.13
CA LEU A 325 20.98 -11.04 0.74
C LEU A 325 19.85 -11.33 -0.25
N ALA A 326 18.92 -12.23 0.09
CA ALA A 326 17.74 -12.49 -0.71
C ALA A 326 16.86 -11.23 -0.88
N VAL A 327 16.69 -10.42 0.19
CA VAL A 327 16.00 -9.12 0.13
C VAL A 327 16.70 -8.19 -0.86
N VAL A 328 18.01 -7.97 -0.72
CA VAL A 328 18.77 -7.07 -1.62
C VAL A 328 18.66 -7.55 -3.07
N PHE A 329 18.76 -8.85 -3.30
CA PHE A 329 18.69 -9.43 -4.63
C PHE A 329 17.29 -9.28 -5.25
N LEU A 330 16.23 -9.65 -4.52
CA LEU A 330 14.86 -9.65 -5.03
C LEU A 330 14.26 -8.25 -5.13
N VAL A 331 14.63 -7.33 -4.23
CA VAL A 331 14.05 -5.98 -4.21
C VAL A 331 14.82 -5.00 -5.08
N PHE A 332 16.14 -5.14 -5.15
CA PHE A 332 16.98 -4.19 -5.85
C PHE A 332 17.63 -4.80 -7.08
N VAL A 333 18.51 -5.80 -6.94
CA VAL A 333 19.35 -6.28 -8.05
C VAL A 333 18.51 -6.77 -9.22
N VAL A 334 17.60 -7.70 -8.97
CA VAL A 334 16.79 -8.32 -10.03
C VAL A 334 15.85 -7.30 -10.71
N PRO A 335 15.00 -6.54 -9.99
CA PRO A 335 14.11 -5.60 -10.66
C PRO A 335 14.84 -4.38 -11.23
N PHE A 336 15.95 -3.93 -10.66
CA PHE A 336 16.74 -2.81 -11.18
C PHE A 336 17.31 -3.14 -12.58
N PHE A 337 18.03 -4.22 -12.70
CA PHE A 337 18.59 -4.62 -14.00
C PHE A 337 17.51 -5.17 -14.95
N GLY A 338 16.55 -5.91 -14.41
CA GLY A 338 15.49 -6.51 -15.20
C GLY A 338 14.53 -5.50 -15.81
N LEU A 339 14.17 -4.44 -15.08
CA LEU A 339 13.25 -3.41 -15.56
C LEU A 339 13.94 -2.25 -16.30
N LEU A 340 15.23 -2.34 -16.65
CA LEU A 340 15.89 -1.32 -17.48
C LEU A 340 15.26 -1.23 -18.87
N SER A 341 15.06 -2.37 -19.53
CA SER A 341 14.56 -2.39 -20.91
C SER A 341 13.06 -2.10 -20.98
N ARG A 342 12.62 -1.50 -22.08
CA ARG A 342 11.17 -1.34 -22.39
C ARG A 342 10.53 -2.71 -22.57
N ALA A 343 11.18 -3.62 -23.26
CA ALA A 343 10.65 -4.95 -23.56
C ALA A 343 10.28 -5.73 -22.27
N ALA A 344 11.11 -5.67 -21.24
CA ALA A 344 10.85 -6.35 -19.97
C ALA A 344 9.63 -5.79 -19.22
N LYS A 345 9.32 -4.50 -19.39
CA LYS A 345 8.15 -3.84 -18.78
C LYS A 345 6.85 -4.17 -19.50
N VAL A 346 6.92 -4.38 -20.83
CA VAL A 346 5.75 -4.60 -21.70
C VAL A 346 5.42 -6.09 -21.81
N TYR A 347 6.42 -6.96 -21.82
CA TYR A 347 6.22 -8.40 -21.84
C TYR A 347 5.77 -8.91 -20.47
N LEU A 348 4.47 -9.18 -20.34
CA LEU A 348 3.82 -9.45 -19.05
C LEU A 348 4.44 -10.60 -18.23
N PRO A 349 4.86 -11.76 -18.81
CA PRO A 349 5.49 -12.80 -18.02
C PRO A 349 6.79 -12.35 -17.34
N THR A 350 7.62 -11.58 -18.02
CA THR A 350 8.86 -11.03 -17.45
C THR A 350 8.57 -10.02 -16.36
N PHE A 351 7.65 -9.08 -16.63
CA PHE A 351 7.24 -8.10 -15.62
C PHE A 351 6.60 -8.76 -14.39
N PHE A 352 5.78 -9.80 -14.60
CA PHE A 352 5.19 -10.59 -13.52
C PHE A 352 6.29 -11.22 -12.63
N THR A 353 7.31 -11.82 -13.22
CA THR A 353 8.42 -12.44 -12.48
C THR A 353 9.16 -11.43 -11.62
N PHE A 354 9.45 -10.24 -12.12
CA PHE A 354 10.10 -9.19 -11.35
C PHE A 354 9.19 -8.63 -10.26
N ALA A 355 7.91 -8.44 -10.56
CA ALA A 355 6.95 -7.92 -9.60
C ALA A 355 6.73 -8.89 -8.44
N ILE A 356 6.50 -10.18 -8.68
CA ILE A 356 6.31 -11.18 -7.64
C ILE A 356 7.58 -11.37 -6.80
N GLY A 357 8.75 -11.41 -7.43
CA GLY A 357 10.03 -11.48 -6.73
C GLY A 357 10.23 -10.30 -5.79
N SER A 358 9.95 -9.08 -6.26
CA SER A 358 10.07 -7.87 -5.43
C SER A 358 9.05 -7.85 -4.28
N VAL A 359 7.81 -8.31 -4.48
CA VAL A 359 6.80 -8.42 -3.40
C VAL A 359 7.27 -9.41 -2.33
N ILE A 360 7.80 -10.57 -2.73
CA ILE A 360 8.38 -11.56 -1.79
C ILE A 360 9.58 -10.95 -1.06
N GLY A 361 10.48 -10.27 -1.76
CA GLY A 361 11.63 -9.61 -1.17
C GLY A 361 11.23 -8.55 -0.13
N MET A 362 10.22 -7.74 -0.42
CA MET A 362 9.69 -6.74 0.51
C MET A 362 8.97 -7.36 1.71
N TYR A 363 8.33 -8.49 1.53
CA TYR A 363 7.77 -9.26 2.64
C TYR A 363 8.89 -9.78 3.57
N LEU A 364 9.93 -10.36 2.99
CA LEU A 364 11.12 -10.81 3.74
C LEU A 364 11.83 -9.65 4.42
N LEU A 365 11.80 -8.44 3.83
CA LEU A 365 12.32 -7.24 4.46
C LEU A 365 11.62 -6.95 5.79
N ARG A 366 10.28 -7.01 5.84
CA ARG A 366 9.52 -6.81 7.08
C ARG A 366 9.86 -7.86 8.15
N PHE A 367 10.12 -9.11 7.73
CA PHE A 367 10.61 -10.14 8.62
C PHE A 367 11.99 -9.79 9.21
N ILE A 368 12.93 -9.35 8.36
CA ILE A 368 14.28 -8.93 8.79
C ILE A 368 14.30 -7.62 9.59
N GLU A 369 13.31 -6.77 9.45
CA GLU A 369 13.18 -5.59 10.31
C GLU A 369 12.82 -5.96 11.74
N VAL A 370 11.98 -6.96 11.94
CA VAL A 370 11.39 -7.32 13.24
C VAL A 370 12.22 -8.38 13.96
N TYR A 371 12.47 -9.51 13.34
CA TYR A 371 12.97 -10.72 14.01
C TYR A 371 14.40 -10.62 14.54
N PRO A 372 15.40 -10.10 13.81
CA PRO A 372 16.75 -10.02 14.32
C PRO A 372 16.86 -9.21 15.61
N SER A 373 16.15 -8.10 15.72
CA SER A 373 16.14 -7.25 16.91
C SER A 373 15.53 -7.95 18.14
N LEU A 374 14.59 -8.89 17.93
CA LEU A 374 13.92 -9.61 19.01
C LEU A 374 14.60 -10.92 19.40
N HIS A 375 15.25 -11.58 18.45
CA HIS A 375 15.85 -12.92 18.65
C HIS A 375 17.38 -12.93 18.76
N GLY A 376 18.06 -11.80 18.43
CA GLY A 376 19.52 -11.75 18.42
C GLY A 376 20.11 -12.72 17.40
N VAL A 377 20.99 -13.61 17.84
CA VAL A 377 21.67 -14.62 17.02
C VAL A 377 21.20 -16.01 17.44
N PRO A 378 20.07 -16.51 16.92
CA PRO A 378 19.59 -17.85 17.25
C PRO A 378 20.39 -18.91 16.49
N ALA A 379 20.35 -20.16 16.98
CA ALA A 379 21.03 -21.29 16.33
C ALA A 379 20.48 -21.62 14.92
N ALA A 380 19.19 -21.36 14.70
CA ALA A 380 18.52 -21.54 13.43
C ALA A 380 17.52 -20.41 13.16
N LEU A 381 17.17 -20.20 11.90
CA LEU A 381 16.21 -19.18 11.52
C LEU A 381 14.84 -19.48 12.16
N PRO A 382 14.27 -18.59 12.98
CA PRO A 382 12.98 -18.78 13.61
C PRO A 382 11.85 -18.54 12.59
N PHE A 383 11.64 -19.52 11.72
CA PHE A 383 10.60 -19.50 10.69
C PHE A 383 9.88 -20.86 10.66
N GLY A 384 8.60 -20.87 10.88
CA GLY A 384 7.83 -22.11 10.99
C GLY A 384 6.35 -21.92 10.70
N TRP A 385 5.53 -22.80 11.26
CA TRP A 385 4.07 -22.78 11.10
C TRP A 385 3.41 -21.50 11.64
N GLN A 386 4.04 -20.85 12.62
CA GLN A 386 3.56 -19.61 13.21
C GLN A 386 3.55 -18.49 12.17
N GLU A 387 4.70 -18.26 11.53
CA GLU A 387 4.86 -17.22 10.53
C GLU A 387 4.02 -17.51 9.28
N ILE A 388 4.02 -18.75 8.82
CA ILE A 388 3.25 -19.18 7.63
C ILE A 388 1.74 -19.05 7.92
N GLY A 389 1.29 -19.51 9.08
CA GLY A 389 -0.13 -19.48 9.46
C GLY A 389 -0.64 -18.04 9.60
N VAL A 390 0.05 -17.20 10.38
CA VAL A 390 -0.35 -15.79 10.56
C VAL A 390 -0.31 -15.03 9.23
N THR A 391 0.69 -15.30 8.37
CA THR A 391 0.76 -14.70 7.03
C THR A 391 -0.41 -15.11 6.15
N ALA A 392 -0.78 -16.39 6.18
CA ALA A 392 -1.96 -16.86 5.46
C ALA A 392 -3.23 -16.11 5.93
N GLY A 393 -3.39 -15.92 7.23
CA GLY A 393 -4.50 -15.16 7.80
C GLY A 393 -4.56 -13.71 7.36
N MET A 394 -3.42 -13.02 7.42
CA MET A 394 -3.33 -11.61 7.02
C MET A 394 -3.52 -11.43 5.51
N LEU A 395 -2.98 -12.33 4.70
CA LEU A 395 -3.22 -12.36 3.26
C LEU A 395 -4.71 -12.63 2.96
N GLY A 396 -5.31 -13.58 3.67
CA GLY A 396 -6.74 -13.88 3.57
C GLY A 396 -7.60 -12.66 3.90
N LEU A 397 -7.30 -11.96 4.99
CA LEU A 397 -8.00 -10.75 5.40
C LEU A 397 -7.87 -9.62 4.36
N TRP A 398 -6.65 -9.42 3.82
CA TRP A 398 -6.39 -8.42 2.80
C TRP A 398 -7.12 -8.73 1.49
N LEU A 399 -7.04 -9.97 1.00
CA LEU A 399 -7.73 -10.42 -0.22
C LEU A 399 -9.25 -10.34 -0.05
N PHE A 400 -9.77 -10.69 1.12
CA PHE A 400 -11.19 -10.56 1.43
C PHE A 400 -11.65 -9.10 1.35
N ALA A 401 -10.99 -8.18 2.06
CA ALA A 401 -11.33 -6.77 2.04
C ALA A 401 -11.27 -6.19 0.61
N TYR A 402 -10.19 -6.47 -0.12
CA TYR A 402 -10.01 -6.05 -1.52
C TYR A 402 -11.12 -6.58 -2.43
N SER A 403 -11.42 -7.88 -2.34
CA SER A 403 -12.45 -8.51 -3.18
C SER A 403 -13.84 -7.96 -2.90
N ARG A 404 -14.15 -7.65 -1.62
CA ARG A 404 -15.42 -7.01 -1.25
C ARG A 404 -15.56 -5.62 -1.85
N PHE A 405 -14.51 -4.82 -1.81
CA PHE A 405 -14.51 -3.50 -2.45
C PHE A 405 -14.70 -3.61 -3.97
N MET A 406 -13.89 -4.44 -4.62
CA MET A 406 -13.94 -4.58 -6.08
C MET A 406 -15.24 -5.22 -6.59
N GLY A 407 -15.92 -6.00 -5.75
CA GLY A 407 -17.25 -6.51 -6.06
C GLY A 407 -18.38 -5.51 -5.83
N ALA A 408 -18.21 -4.58 -4.89
CA ALA A 408 -19.22 -3.60 -4.51
C ALA A 408 -19.30 -2.39 -5.47
N PHE A 409 -18.18 -2.02 -6.10
CA PHE A 409 -18.03 -0.76 -6.83
C PHE A 409 -17.51 -0.97 -8.26
N PRO A 410 -17.68 0.02 -9.16
CA PRO A 410 -17.10 -0.02 -10.50
C PRO A 410 -15.58 -0.21 -10.46
N ARG A 411 -15.05 -1.07 -11.33
CA ARG A 411 -13.65 -1.51 -11.30
C ARG A 411 -12.67 -0.56 -12.00
N MET A 412 -13.20 0.42 -12.72
CA MET A 412 -12.45 1.48 -13.39
C MET A 412 -13.11 2.83 -13.08
N ARG A 413 -12.38 3.92 -13.25
CA ARG A 413 -12.93 5.29 -13.15
C ARG A 413 -13.63 5.68 -14.46
N ILE A 414 -14.79 5.09 -14.71
CA ILE A 414 -15.52 5.18 -15.99
C ILE A 414 -15.89 6.63 -16.31
N VAL A 415 -16.38 7.39 -15.33
CA VAL A 415 -16.76 8.79 -15.56
C VAL A 415 -15.55 9.63 -15.99
N MET A 416 -14.40 9.45 -15.33
CA MET A 416 -13.16 10.17 -15.68
C MET A 416 -12.52 9.69 -16.99
N MET A 417 -12.99 8.61 -17.56
CA MET A 417 -12.60 8.12 -18.90
C MET A 417 -13.54 8.61 -19.99
N THR A 418 -14.86 8.73 -19.71
CA THR A 418 -15.89 8.92 -20.75
C THR A 418 -16.63 10.25 -20.69
N SER A 419 -16.52 11.02 -19.61
CA SER A 419 -17.23 12.29 -19.48
C SER A 419 -16.64 13.38 -20.39
N ALA A 420 -17.47 14.12 -21.05
CA ALA A 420 -17.08 15.30 -21.83
C ALA A 420 -16.45 16.41 -20.95
N TYR A 421 -16.80 16.42 -19.66
CA TYR A 421 -16.35 17.44 -18.68
C TYR A 421 -15.06 17.06 -17.94
N ARG A 422 -14.51 15.88 -18.20
CA ARG A 422 -13.34 15.33 -17.44
C ARG A 422 -12.08 16.18 -17.56
N ASP A 423 -11.89 16.85 -18.69
CA ASP A 423 -10.70 17.65 -18.96
C ASP A 423 -10.83 19.09 -18.47
N GLU A 424 -12.05 19.60 -18.25
CA GLU A 424 -12.28 20.93 -17.67
C GLU A 424 -11.58 21.14 -16.33
N VAL A 425 -11.50 20.09 -15.52
CA VAL A 425 -10.88 20.13 -14.20
C VAL A 425 -9.36 19.90 -14.20
N GLN A 426 -8.79 19.58 -15.34
CA GLN A 426 -7.36 19.26 -15.50
C GLN A 426 -6.61 20.30 -16.33
N ILE A 427 -7.33 21.25 -16.91
CA ILE A 427 -6.73 22.40 -17.59
C ILE A 427 -6.39 23.42 -16.51
N PRO A 428 -5.12 23.89 -16.42
CA PRO A 428 -4.80 24.97 -15.52
C PRO A 428 -5.60 26.21 -15.94
N VAL A 429 -6.35 26.77 -15.00
CA VAL A 429 -7.12 28.00 -15.19
C VAL A 429 -6.50 29.12 -14.38
N ASP A 430 -6.58 30.33 -14.88
CA ASP A 430 -6.27 31.52 -14.09
C ASP A 430 -7.23 31.60 -12.89
N PRO A 431 -6.73 31.64 -11.66
CA PRO A 431 -7.59 31.68 -10.48
C PRO A 431 -8.48 32.93 -10.34
N LYS A 432 -8.19 34.00 -11.12
CA LYS A 432 -8.96 35.24 -11.10
C LYS A 432 -10.03 35.31 -12.20
N THR A 433 -9.69 34.86 -13.40
CA THR A 433 -10.57 34.96 -14.56
C THR A 433 -11.32 33.65 -14.83
N MET A 434 -10.85 32.52 -14.24
CA MET A 434 -11.32 31.14 -14.52
C MET A 434 -11.20 30.73 -16.00
N GLU A 435 -10.42 31.49 -16.78
CA GLU A 435 -10.11 31.16 -18.16
C GLU A 435 -8.97 30.13 -18.23
N PRO A 436 -8.98 29.23 -19.21
CA PRO A 436 -7.87 28.30 -19.43
C PRO A 436 -6.57 29.08 -19.69
N LEU A 437 -5.54 28.76 -18.92
CA LEU A 437 -4.21 29.29 -19.20
C LEU A 437 -3.73 28.76 -20.56
N PRO A 438 -3.06 29.60 -21.36
CA PRO A 438 -2.48 29.14 -22.61
C PRO A 438 -1.52 27.98 -22.34
N ALA A 439 -1.60 26.94 -23.18
CA ALA A 439 -0.66 25.83 -23.10
C ALA A 439 0.76 26.41 -23.30
N HIS A 440 1.63 26.21 -22.32
CA HIS A 440 3.03 26.48 -22.53
C HIS A 440 3.56 25.56 -23.62
N GLU A 441 3.98 26.14 -24.75
CA GLU A 441 4.67 25.45 -25.82
C GLU A 441 6.01 24.86 -25.36
#